data_f7cfc4033cee41432f4a81cca63ecafe
#
_entry.id   f7cfc4033cee41432f4a81cca63ecafe
#
_cell.length_a   1.000
_cell.length_b   1.000
_cell.length_c   1.000
_cell.angle_alpha   90.00
_cell.angle_beta   90.00
_cell.angle_gamma   90.00
#
_symmetry.space_group_name_H-M   'P 1'
#
loop_
_entity.id
_entity.type
_entity.pdbx_description
1 polymer ?
#
loop_
_entity_poly.entity_id
_entity_poly.type
_entity_poly.pdbx_seq_one_letter_code
_entity_poly.pdbx_strand_id
1 'polypeptide(L)'
;MLSLKKSLDILKKTNALLEGHFVLSSGLHSSKYIQCAKLLSYPHKAQLICKSLANKIKKNFKSFDLILAPAMGGIVIGYEIGKLLKKETIFCERVNGKF
;
A
#
# COMPACT_ATOMS: atom_id res chain seq x y z
N MET A 1 7.77 4.81 -13.85
CA MET A 1 7.73 4.00 -12.62
C MET A 1 8.81 4.48 -11.67
N LEU A 2 8.51 4.52 -10.37
CA LEU A 2 9.49 4.94 -9.37
C LEU A 2 10.58 3.89 -9.18
N SER A 3 11.81 4.34 -8.99
CA SER A 3 12.91 3.48 -8.59
C SER A 3 12.76 3.11 -7.12
N LEU A 4 13.46 2.06 -6.69
CA LEU A 4 13.51 1.67 -5.28
C LEU A 4 13.99 2.84 -4.41
N LYS A 5 15.03 3.53 -4.86
CA LYS A 5 15.61 4.68 -4.13
C LYS A 5 14.58 5.78 -3.92
N LYS A 6 13.84 6.16 -4.96
CA LYS A 6 12.82 7.21 -4.86
C LYS A 6 11.66 6.78 -3.96
N SER A 7 11.25 5.53 -4.04
CA SER A 7 10.20 4.99 -3.18
C SER A 7 10.61 5.03 -1.71
N LEU A 8 11.83 4.63 -1.40
CA LEU A 8 12.37 4.70 -0.04
C LEU A 8 12.47 6.13 0.45
N ASP A 9 12.89 7.06 -0.40
CA ASP A 9 12.94 8.48 -0.04
C ASP A 9 11.56 9.02 0.33
N ILE A 10 10.53 8.67 -0.43
CA ILE A 10 9.17 9.08 -0.12
C ILE A 10 8.72 8.51 1.22
N LEU A 11 8.99 7.24 1.48
CA LEU A 11 8.65 6.59 2.75
C LEU A 11 9.36 7.25 3.93
N LYS A 12 10.63 7.62 3.76
CA LYS A 12 11.39 8.31 4.81
C LYS A 12 10.89 9.74 5.05
N LYS A 13 10.62 10.49 3.98
CA LYS A 13 10.16 11.89 4.08
C LYS A 13 8.78 11.99 4.71
N THR A 14 7.95 11.00 4.54
CA THR A 14 6.61 10.95 5.16
C THR A 14 6.63 10.35 6.54
N ASN A 15 7.80 9.94 7.04
CA ASN A 15 7.96 9.22 8.30
C ASN A 15 7.18 7.90 8.35
N ALA A 16 6.95 7.31 7.18
CA ALA A 16 6.29 6.01 7.07
C ALA A 16 7.26 4.87 7.34
N LEU A 17 8.52 5.03 6.97
CA LEU A 17 9.55 4.04 7.26
C LEU A 17 10.20 4.37 8.60
N LEU A 18 10.03 3.46 9.55
CA LEU A 18 10.57 3.58 10.89
C LEU A 18 11.71 2.58 11.09
N GLU A 19 12.75 3.00 11.78
CA GLU A 19 13.89 2.15 12.13
C GLU A 19 13.95 2.01 13.63
N GLY A 20 14.32 0.81 14.10
CA GLY A 20 14.37 0.51 15.53
C GLY A 20 14.27 -0.98 15.77
N HIS A 21 13.60 -1.37 16.83
CA HIS A 21 13.31 -2.77 17.12
C HIS A 21 11.81 -2.96 17.20
N PHE A 22 11.27 -3.71 16.28
CA PHE A 22 9.82 -3.93 16.18
C PHE A 22 9.50 -5.42 16.28
N VAL A 23 8.47 -5.75 17.04
CA VAL A 23 7.90 -7.10 17.09
C VAL A 23 6.66 -7.08 16.22
N LEU A 24 6.68 -7.86 15.14
CA LEU A 24 5.59 -7.91 14.18
C LEU A 24 4.44 -8.76 14.70
N SER A 25 3.27 -8.65 14.08
CA SER A 25 2.10 -9.43 14.46
C SER A 25 2.32 -10.94 14.32
N SER A 26 3.28 -11.34 13.47
CA SER A 26 3.70 -12.73 13.32
C SER A 26 4.57 -13.24 14.48
N GLY A 27 5.00 -12.35 15.38
CA GLY A 27 5.97 -12.65 16.44
C GLY A 27 7.42 -12.50 16.00
N LEU A 28 7.68 -12.29 14.72
CA LEU A 28 9.03 -12.06 14.22
C LEU A 28 9.50 -10.64 14.55
N HIS A 29 10.82 -10.47 14.66
CA HIS A 29 11.45 -9.18 14.94
C HIS A 29 11.96 -8.56 13.65
N SER A 30 11.87 -7.22 13.59
CA SER A 30 12.39 -6.47 12.45
C SER A 30 13.05 -5.18 12.93
N SER A 31 14.12 -4.77 12.24
CA SER A 31 14.74 -3.47 12.47
C SER A 31 14.03 -2.34 11.76
N LYS A 32 13.06 -2.67 10.92
CA LYS A 32 12.29 -1.68 10.14
C LYS A 32 10.81 -2.00 10.21
N TYR A 33 10.01 -0.94 10.14
CA TYR A 33 8.56 -1.04 10.10
C TYR A 33 8.02 0.03 9.17
N ILE A 34 7.07 -0.34 8.32
CA ILE A 34 6.41 0.62 7.44
C ILE A 34 5.00 0.87 7.94
N GLN A 35 4.72 2.13 8.28
CA GLN A 35 3.38 2.56 8.68
C GLN A 35 2.72 3.25 7.49
N CYS A 36 1.94 2.47 6.74
CA CYS A 36 1.32 2.94 5.50
C CYS A 36 0.36 4.11 5.72
N ALA A 37 -0.33 4.16 6.85
CA ALA A 37 -1.22 5.27 7.15
C ALA A 37 -0.50 6.61 7.15
N LYS A 38 0.78 6.62 7.53
CA LYS A 38 1.58 7.83 7.54
C LYS A 38 1.88 8.31 6.12
N LEU A 39 2.22 7.39 5.21
CA LEU A 39 2.38 7.70 3.79
C LEU A 39 1.07 8.24 3.21
N LEU A 40 -0.03 7.55 3.49
CA LEU A 40 -1.33 7.88 2.92
C LEU A 40 -1.90 9.19 3.48
N SER A 41 -1.34 9.71 4.57
CA SER A 41 -1.71 11.02 5.09
C SER A 41 -1.18 12.18 4.23
N TYR A 42 -0.29 11.89 3.28
CA TYR A 42 0.23 12.85 2.31
C TYR A 42 -0.22 12.45 0.90
N PRO A 43 -1.43 12.86 0.47
CA PRO A 43 -2.01 12.36 -0.79
C PRO A 43 -1.15 12.53 -2.02
N HIS A 44 -0.45 13.65 -2.15
CA HIS A 44 0.40 13.88 -3.32
C HIS A 44 1.58 12.92 -3.39
N LYS A 45 2.18 12.61 -2.24
CA LYS A 45 3.31 11.67 -2.18
C LYS A 45 2.82 10.24 -2.34
N ALA A 46 1.70 9.91 -1.72
CA ALA A 46 1.08 8.60 -1.87
C ALA A 46 0.69 8.33 -3.32
N GLN A 47 0.21 9.34 -4.04
CA GLN A 47 -0.17 9.21 -5.43
C GLN A 47 0.99 8.71 -6.31
N LEU A 48 2.21 9.18 -6.06
CA LEU A 48 3.37 8.74 -6.82
C LEU A 48 3.61 7.24 -6.67
N ILE A 49 3.50 6.75 -5.44
CA ILE A 49 3.67 5.32 -5.17
C ILE A 49 2.51 4.52 -5.74
N CYS A 50 1.29 5.01 -5.61
CA CYS A 50 0.11 4.35 -6.15
C CYS A 50 0.16 4.24 -7.68
N LYS A 51 0.61 5.30 -8.36
CA LYS A 51 0.78 5.26 -9.82
C LYS A 51 1.81 4.21 -10.24
N SER A 52 2.92 4.14 -9.51
CA SER A 52 3.94 3.15 -9.78
C SER A 52 3.42 1.74 -9.59
N LEU A 53 2.65 1.51 -8.52
CA LEU A 53 2.03 0.22 -8.26
C LEU A 53 0.99 -0.13 -9.34
N ALA A 54 0.15 0.82 -9.73
CA ALA A 54 -0.84 0.61 -10.78
C ALA A 54 -0.20 0.22 -12.11
N ASN A 55 0.90 0.88 -12.48
CA ASN A 55 1.65 0.53 -13.68
C ASN A 55 2.20 -0.88 -13.61
N LYS A 56 2.70 -1.26 -12.43
CA LYS A 56 3.23 -2.60 -12.21
C LYS A 56 2.13 -3.66 -12.32
N ILE A 57 0.95 -3.36 -11.80
CA ILE A 57 -0.21 -4.25 -11.92
C ILE A 57 -0.60 -4.43 -13.39
N LYS A 58 -0.73 -3.35 -14.15
CA LYS A 58 -1.05 -3.42 -15.56
C LYS A 58 -0.05 -4.25 -16.34
N LYS A 59 1.22 -4.14 -16.02
CA LYS A 59 2.29 -4.85 -16.70
C LYS A 59 2.26 -6.34 -16.42
N ASN A 60 1.92 -6.74 -15.21
CA ASN A 60 2.01 -8.13 -14.77
C ASN A 60 0.68 -8.89 -14.82
N PHE A 61 -0.43 -8.20 -14.85
CA PHE A 61 -1.76 -8.81 -14.86
C PHE A 61 -2.58 -8.25 -16.01
N LYS A 62 -2.70 -9.00 -17.08
CA LYS A 62 -3.34 -8.53 -18.30
C LYS A 62 -4.86 -8.46 -18.23
N SER A 63 -5.48 -9.31 -17.42
CA SER A 63 -6.94 -9.37 -17.34
C SER A 63 -7.38 -9.66 -15.91
N PHE A 64 -8.22 -8.79 -15.37
CA PHE A 64 -8.88 -8.97 -14.09
C PHE A 64 -10.10 -8.06 -14.05
N ASP A 65 -11.08 -8.40 -13.22
CA ASP A 65 -12.36 -7.71 -13.21
C ASP A 65 -12.50 -6.68 -12.10
N LEU A 66 -11.86 -6.91 -10.97
CA LEU A 66 -12.01 -6.02 -9.83
C LEU A 66 -10.75 -6.02 -8.94
N ILE A 67 -10.72 -5.03 -8.06
CA ILE A 67 -9.70 -4.90 -7.01
C ILE A 67 -10.37 -5.29 -5.70
N LEU A 68 -9.72 -6.15 -4.93
CA LEU A 68 -10.13 -6.49 -3.58
C LEU A 68 -9.07 -5.98 -2.61
N ALA A 69 -9.46 -5.17 -1.66
CA ALA A 69 -8.54 -4.59 -0.69
C ALA A 69 -9.01 -4.88 0.74
N PRO A 70 -8.07 -5.15 1.66
CA PRO A 70 -8.44 -5.43 3.04
C PRO A 70 -8.71 -4.16 3.83
N ALA A 71 -9.85 -4.12 4.52
CA ALA A 71 -10.11 -3.07 5.48
C ALA A 71 -9.27 -3.33 6.73
N MET A 72 -8.85 -2.36 7.48
CA MET A 72 -9.06 -0.94 7.22
C MET A 72 -7.88 -0.33 6.46
N GLY A 73 -6.66 -0.83 6.67
CA GLY A 73 -5.44 -0.24 6.12
C GLY A 73 -5.36 -0.20 4.60
N GLY A 74 -6.07 -1.09 3.93
CA GLY A 74 -6.06 -1.16 2.47
C GLY A 74 -7.13 -0.33 1.77
N ILE A 75 -8.05 0.31 2.51
CA ILE A 75 -9.16 1.02 1.89
C ILE A 75 -8.70 2.17 1.00
N VAL A 76 -7.87 3.06 1.54
CA VAL A 76 -7.43 4.24 0.79
C VAL A 76 -6.61 3.84 -0.44
N ILE A 77 -5.64 2.95 -0.26
CA ILE A 77 -4.80 2.51 -1.38
C ILE A 77 -5.60 1.72 -2.41
N GLY A 78 -6.53 0.88 -1.97
CA GLY A 78 -7.40 0.14 -2.88
C GLY A 78 -8.26 1.06 -3.73
N TYR A 79 -8.87 2.06 -3.12
CA TYR A 79 -9.67 3.06 -3.83
C TYR A 79 -8.83 3.79 -4.88
N GLU A 80 -7.64 4.24 -4.52
CA GLU A 80 -6.76 4.96 -5.44
C GLU A 80 -6.31 4.07 -6.61
N ILE A 81 -5.92 2.82 -6.34
CA ILE A 81 -5.53 1.87 -7.38
C ILE A 81 -6.73 1.58 -8.29
N GLY A 82 -7.90 1.36 -7.72
CA GLY A 82 -9.13 1.14 -8.50
C GLY A 82 -9.44 2.31 -9.42
N LYS A 83 -9.29 3.53 -8.93
CA LYS A 83 -9.47 4.74 -9.73
C LYS A 83 -8.47 4.82 -10.88
N LEU A 84 -7.20 4.56 -10.61
CA LEU A 84 -6.14 4.62 -11.61
C LEU A 84 -6.29 3.55 -12.68
N LEU A 85 -6.76 2.37 -12.31
CA LEU A 85 -6.96 1.25 -13.24
C LEU A 85 -8.36 1.22 -13.84
N LYS A 86 -9.25 2.07 -13.37
CA LYS A 86 -10.66 2.13 -13.79
C LYS A 86 -11.36 0.79 -13.59
N LYS A 87 -11.17 0.20 -12.43
CA LYS A 87 -11.75 -1.08 -12.04
C LYS A 87 -12.65 -0.92 -10.83
N GLU A 88 -13.72 -1.72 -10.78
CA GLU A 88 -14.54 -1.85 -9.59
C GLU A 88 -13.65 -2.26 -8.42
N THR A 89 -13.88 -1.64 -7.27
CA THR A 89 -13.07 -1.91 -6.08
C THR A 89 -13.97 -2.23 -4.92
N ILE A 90 -13.73 -3.36 -4.28
CA ILE A 90 -14.47 -3.80 -3.10
C ILE A 90 -13.49 -4.06 -1.96
N PHE A 91 -14.03 -4.16 -0.77
CA PHE A 91 -13.23 -4.32 0.44
C PHE A 91 -13.65 -5.55 1.20
N CYS A 92 -12.69 -6.21 1.81
CA CYS A 92 -12.96 -7.30 2.74
C CYS A 92 -12.53 -6.87 4.14
N GLU A 93 -13.16 -7.47 5.14
CA GLU A 93 -12.92 -7.15 6.53
C GLU A 93 -12.59 -8.41 7.30
N ARG A 94 -11.63 -8.31 8.20
CA ARG A 94 -11.29 -9.43 9.05
C ARG A 94 -12.27 -9.50 10.23
N VAL A 95 -12.94 -10.62 10.36
CA VAL A 95 -13.85 -10.89 11.47
C VAL A 95 -13.34 -12.12 12.21
N ASN A 96 -13.09 -12.01 13.51
CA ASN A 96 -12.52 -13.07 14.33
C ASN A 96 -11.23 -13.67 13.72
N GLY A 97 -10.36 -12.80 13.21
CA GLY A 97 -9.09 -13.21 12.61
C GLY A 97 -9.18 -13.77 11.20
N LYS A 98 -10.36 -13.76 10.57
CA LYS A 98 -10.56 -14.30 9.22
C LYS A 98 -11.28 -13.29 8.33
N PHE A 99 -10.87 -13.30 7.07
CA PHE A 99 -11.56 -12.52 6.04
C PHE A 99 -12.81 -13.25 5.54
#